data_98e2dd09897c81cd60502f135face0d7
#
_entry.id   98e2dd09897c81cd60502f135face0d7
#
_cell.length_a   1.000
_cell.length_b   1.000
_cell.length_c   1.000
_cell.angle_alpha   90.00
_cell.angle_beta   90.00
_cell.angle_gamma   90.00
#
_symmetry.space_group_name_H-M   'P 1'
#
loop_
_entity.id
_entity.type
_entity.pdbx_description
1 polymer ?
#
loop_
_entity_poly.entity_id
_entity_poly.type
_entity_poly.pdbx_seq_one_letter_code
_entity_poly.pdbx_strand_id
1 'polypeptide(L)'
;ISYGSPGTGSINQLATEWLASAAGVKLVHVPYKGGARAVAATAAGEVMMTIAGIPGVLPHLQAGRVKVIGITTAKRSPHANYPTPQEGGISGVDASIWVGLFAPRGTPKAIVNRLYKETAEALKLPDVKERYGTVGAAETIGMPPADFHARVKKHAQRYKKVVETVGIKTE
;
A
#
# COMPACT_ATOMS: atom_id res chain seq x y z
N ILE A 1 14.96 -15.69 3.44
CA ILE A 1 13.89 -14.95 4.15
C ILE A 1 12.58 -15.20 3.40
N SER A 2 11.54 -15.70 4.08
CA SER A 2 10.19 -15.84 3.55
C SER A 2 9.34 -14.60 3.85
N TYR A 3 8.41 -14.27 2.95
CA TYR A 3 7.46 -13.21 3.19
C TYR A 3 6.03 -13.60 2.77
N GLY A 4 5.06 -13.11 3.53
CA GLY A 4 3.63 -13.29 3.25
C GLY A 4 3.03 -12.16 2.41
N SER A 5 2.10 -12.49 1.51
CA SER A 5 1.31 -11.50 0.77
C SER A 5 -0.18 -11.89 0.70
N PRO A 6 -1.08 -10.96 0.34
CA PRO A 6 -2.50 -11.27 0.12
C PRO A 6 -2.78 -12.25 -1.01
N GLY A 7 -1.79 -12.56 -1.83
CA GLY A 7 -1.88 -13.44 -2.99
C GLY A 7 -0.96 -12.96 -4.12
N THR A 8 -0.81 -13.82 -5.14
CA THR A 8 -0.02 -13.53 -6.34
C THR A 8 -0.58 -12.31 -7.08
N GLY A 9 0.30 -11.42 -7.57
CA GLY A 9 -0.07 -10.17 -8.24
C GLY A 9 -0.57 -9.05 -7.33
N SER A 10 -0.65 -9.27 -6.02
CA SER A 10 -1.06 -8.22 -5.08
C SER A 10 -0.04 -7.08 -5.01
N ILE A 11 -0.51 -5.87 -4.73
CA ILE A 11 0.37 -4.71 -4.53
C ILE A 11 1.42 -4.95 -3.44
N ASN A 12 1.09 -5.73 -2.42
CA ASN A 12 1.99 -6.10 -1.34
C ASN A 12 3.14 -6.98 -1.83
N GLN A 13 2.85 -7.97 -2.70
CA GLN A 13 3.87 -8.76 -3.36
C GLN A 13 4.75 -7.87 -4.24
N LEU A 14 4.14 -7.06 -5.11
CA LEU A 14 4.89 -6.16 -6.01
C LEU A 14 5.81 -5.21 -5.24
N ALA A 15 5.34 -4.65 -4.14
CA ALA A 15 6.14 -3.78 -3.29
C ALA A 15 7.31 -4.53 -2.63
N THR A 16 7.08 -5.77 -2.17
CA THR A 16 8.12 -6.61 -1.55
C THR A 16 9.18 -7.01 -2.57
N GLU A 17 8.78 -7.47 -3.74
CA GLU A 17 9.71 -7.85 -4.80
C GLU A 17 10.49 -6.65 -5.35
N TRP A 18 9.85 -5.49 -5.45
CA TRP A 18 10.56 -4.26 -5.82
C TRP A 18 11.63 -3.89 -4.78
N LEU A 19 11.27 -3.94 -3.49
CA LEU A 19 12.23 -3.70 -2.40
C LEU A 19 13.39 -4.71 -2.44
N ALA A 20 13.08 -6.00 -2.61
CA ALA A 20 14.06 -7.07 -2.70
C ALA A 20 15.01 -6.88 -3.89
N SER A 21 14.47 -6.56 -5.07
CA SER A 21 15.26 -6.28 -6.27
C SER A 21 16.18 -5.06 -6.08
N ALA A 22 15.66 -3.98 -5.50
CA ALA A 22 16.45 -2.78 -5.23
C ALA A 22 17.54 -3.01 -4.17
N ALA A 23 17.31 -3.92 -3.24
CA ALA A 23 18.29 -4.34 -2.22
C ALA A 23 19.27 -5.41 -2.71
N GLY A 24 19.11 -5.96 -3.92
CA GLY A 24 19.93 -7.04 -4.45
C GLY A 24 19.76 -8.37 -3.73
N VAL A 25 18.61 -8.62 -3.09
CA VAL A 25 18.31 -9.84 -2.33
C VAL A 25 17.18 -10.64 -2.95
N LYS A 26 17.16 -11.96 -2.67
CA LYS A 26 16.08 -12.85 -3.06
C LYS A 26 15.24 -13.23 -1.84
N LEU A 27 13.93 -13.14 -1.98
CA LEU A 27 12.97 -13.52 -0.96
C LEU A 27 12.08 -14.67 -1.46
N VAL A 28 11.53 -15.44 -0.55
CA VAL A 28 10.61 -16.55 -0.85
C VAL A 28 9.18 -16.09 -0.60
N HIS A 29 8.39 -16.01 -1.66
CA HIS A 29 6.99 -15.58 -1.59
C HIS A 29 6.08 -16.70 -1.09
N VAL A 30 5.23 -16.40 -0.10
CA VAL A 30 4.18 -17.27 0.41
C VAL A 30 2.84 -16.55 0.26
N PRO A 31 2.00 -16.95 -0.72
CA PRO A 31 0.70 -16.32 -0.95
C PRO A 31 -0.35 -16.80 0.06
N TYR A 32 -1.10 -15.86 0.64
CA TYR A 32 -2.25 -16.11 1.51
C TYR A 32 -3.55 -15.61 0.84
N LYS A 33 -4.70 -16.07 1.34
CA LYS A 33 -6.01 -15.59 0.89
C LYS A 33 -6.40 -14.31 1.66
N GLY A 34 -5.69 -13.19 1.34
CA GLY A 34 -5.95 -11.87 1.90
C GLY A 34 -4.89 -11.37 2.90
N GLY A 35 -4.83 -10.05 3.06
CA GLY A 35 -3.80 -9.37 3.86
C GLY A 35 -3.83 -9.71 5.34
N ALA A 36 -5.02 -9.85 5.92
CA ALA A 36 -5.17 -10.21 7.33
C ALA A 36 -4.53 -11.57 7.66
N ARG A 37 -4.64 -12.55 6.74
CA ARG A 37 -4.00 -13.87 6.91
C ARG A 37 -2.47 -13.78 6.80
N ALA A 38 -1.95 -12.99 5.87
CA ALA A 38 -0.50 -12.78 5.75
C ALA A 38 0.09 -12.12 7.01
N VAL A 39 -0.60 -11.13 7.58
CA VAL A 39 -0.20 -10.48 8.85
C VAL A 39 -0.27 -11.47 10.01
N ALA A 40 -1.34 -12.28 10.13
CA ALA A 40 -1.48 -13.28 11.17
C ALA A 40 -0.38 -14.35 11.08
N ALA A 41 -0.05 -14.82 9.87
CA ALA A 41 1.03 -15.77 9.63
C ALA A 41 2.40 -15.19 10.02
N THR A 42 2.64 -13.89 9.75
CA THR A 42 3.85 -13.21 10.22
C THR A 42 3.88 -13.12 11.75
N ALA A 43 2.75 -12.80 12.39
CA ALA A 43 2.63 -12.73 13.84
C ALA A 43 2.77 -14.08 14.53
N ALA A 44 2.48 -15.18 13.83
CA ALA A 44 2.67 -16.56 14.27
C ALA A 44 4.08 -17.10 13.98
N GLY A 45 4.91 -16.37 13.20
CA GLY A 45 6.25 -16.82 12.83
C GLY A 45 6.29 -17.82 11.66
N GLU A 46 5.17 -18.05 10.96
CA GLU A 46 5.11 -18.91 9.76
C GLU A 46 5.92 -18.32 8.60
N VAL A 47 5.93 -17.00 8.48
CA VAL A 47 6.77 -16.23 7.56
C VAL A 47 7.49 -15.13 8.32
N MET A 48 8.65 -14.73 7.82
CA MET A 48 9.54 -13.81 8.53
C MET A 48 9.10 -12.35 8.41
N MET A 49 8.39 -11.97 7.34
CA MET A 49 7.96 -10.58 7.11
C MET A 49 6.71 -10.51 6.23
N THR A 50 6.07 -9.36 6.25
CA THR A 50 5.02 -8.96 5.29
C THR A 50 5.03 -7.45 5.09
N ILE A 51 4.66 -6.99 3.91
CA ILE A 51 4.29 -5.59 3.69
C ILE A 51 2.76 -5.51 3.77
N ALA A 52 2.25 -4.68 4.67
CA ALA A 52 0.81 -4.52 4.89
C ALA A 52 0.46 -3.08 5.27
N GLY A 53 -0.81 -2.71 5.11
CA GLY A 53 -1.31 -1.43 5.62
C GLY A 53 -1.29 -1.39 7.14
N ILE A 54 -0.95 -0.26 7.72
CA ILE A 54 -0.83 -0.05 9.17
C ILE A 54 -2.05 -0.53 9.94
N PRO A 55 -3.31 -0.25 9.53
CA PRO A 55 -4.48 -0.72 10.28
C PRO A 55 -4.53 -2.22 10.49
N GLY A 56 -4.08 -3.00 9.50
CA GLY A 56 -4.06 -4.45 9.59
C GLY A 56 -2.97 -5.00 10.53
N VAL A 57 -1.90 -4.24 10.74
CA VAL A 57 -0.76 -4.62 11.57
C VAL A 57 -0.92 -4.15 13.02
N LEU A 58 -1.64 -3.06 13.24
CA LEU A 58 -1.71 -2.36 14.52
C LEU A 58 -2.08 -3.24 15.72
N PRO A 59 -3.09 -4.15 15.67
CA PRO A 59 -3.41 -5.03 16.78
C PRO A 59 -2.27 -5.98 17.15
N HIS A 60 -1.52 -6.46 16.15
CA HIS A 60 -0.38 -7.36 16.37
C HIS A 60 0.85 -6.61 16.89
N LEU A 61 1.03 -5.36 16.46
CA LEU A 61 2.08 -4.47 16.95
C LEU A 61 1.84 -4.10 18.42
N GLN A 62 0.61 -3.72 18.78
CA GLN A 62 0.22 -3.41 20.16
C GLN A 62 0.35 -4.63 21.09
N ALA A 63 0.10 -5.84 20.58
CA ALA A 63 0.29 -7.08 21.32
C ALA A 63 1.76 -7.55 21.34
N GLY A 64 2.71 -6.79 20.79
CA GLY A 64 4.14 -7.13 20.77
C GLY A 64 4.51 -8.34 19.90
N ARG A 65 3.58 -8.82 19.05
CA ARG A 65 3.78 -10.00 18.20
C ARG A 65 4.53 -9.73 16.90
N VAL A 66 4.58 -8.48 16.47
CA VAL A 66 5.33 -8.03 15.29
C VAL A 66 6.06 -6.73 15.60
N LYS A 67 7.08 -6.42 14.80
CA LYS A 67 7.79 -5.14 14.82
C LYS A 67 7.65 -4.49 13.45
N VAL A 68 7.45 -3.17 13.41
CA VAL A 68 7.56 -2.39 12.17
C VAL A 68 9.02 -2.02 11.98
N ILE A 69 9.62 -2.46 10.87
CA ILE A 69 11.02 -2.20 10.54
C ILE A 69 11.20 -1.02 9.57
N GLY A 70 10.12 -0.62 8.90
CA GLY A 70 10.13 0.51 7.97
C GLY A 70 8.82 0.64 7.22
N ILE A 71 8.71 1.71 6.44
CA ILE A 71 7.63 1.96 5.48
C ILE A 71 8.17 1.92 4.06
N THR A 72 7.32 1.70 3.07
CA THR A 72 7.73 1.51 1.66
C THR A 72 7.63 2.78 0.81
N THR A 73 7.34 3.92 1.43
CA THR A 73 7.25 5.22 0.75
C THR A 73 8.62 5.91 0.68
N ALA A 74 8.82 6.78 -0.33
CA ALA A 74 10.06 7.53 -0.51
C ALA A 74 10.33 8.55 0.62
N LYS A 75 9.30 8.99 1.32
CA LYS A 75 9.38 9.92 2.46
C LYS A 75 8.66 9.34 3.66
N ARG A 76 9.09 9.73 4.86
CA ARG A 76 8.38 9.37 6.10
C ARG A 76 6.94 9.86 6.07
N SER A 77 6.05 9.05 6.61
CA SER A 77 4.65 9.45 6.79
C SER A 77 4.53 10.39 8.00
N PRO A 78 3.72 11.46 7.94
CA PRO A 78 3.43 12.27 9.11
C PRO A 78 2.66 11.51 10.20
N HIS A 79 2.01 10.39 9.82
CA HIS A 79 1.23 9.55 10.72
C HIS A 79 1.99 8.34 11.28
N ALA A 80 3.22 8.07 10.77
CA ALA A 80 3.98 6.89 11.15
C ALA A 80 5.49 7.17 11.00
N ASN A 81 6.16 7.47 12.12
CA ASN A 81 7.57 7.83 12.12
C ASN A 81 8.48 6.59 12.05
N TYR A 82 8.37 5.84 10.95
CA TYR A 82 9.24 4.70 10.66
C TYR A 82 10.24 5.05 9.55
N PRO A 83 11.42 4.40 9.51
CA PRO A 83 12.41 4.65 8.47
C PRO A 83 11.91 4.24 7.09
N THR A 84 12.42 4.91 6.07
CA THR A 84 12.16 4.61 4.65
C THR A 84 13.25 3.72 4.09
N PRO A 85 13.03 3.03 2.94
CA PRO A 85 14.08 2.27 2.26
C PRO A 85 15.29 3.13 1.92
N GLN A 86 15.07 4.38 1.54
CA GLN A 86 16.15 5.31 1.18
C GLN A 86 17.06 5.63 2.36
N GLU A 87 16.50 5.79 3.58
CA GLU A 87 17.27 5.96 4.80
C GLU A 87 18.07 4.71 5.17
N GLY A 88 17.61 3.53 4.72
CA GLY A 88 18.33 2.25 4.82
C GLY A 88 19.30 1.98 3.67
N GLY A 89 19.59 2.94 2.79
CA GLY A 89 20.49 2.80 1.66
C GLY A 89 19.85 2.17 0.40
N ILE A 90 18.55 1.87 0.41
CA ILE A 90 17.83 1.27 -0.72
C ILE A 90 17.10 2.37 -1.48
N SER A 91 17.66 2.82 -2.60
CA SER A 91 17.09 3.89 -3.40
C SER A 91 16.07 3.39 -4.43
N GLY A 92 15.21 4.31 -4.92
CA GLY A 92 14.30 4.07 -6.04
C GLY A 92 13.00 3.36 -5.68
N VAL A 93 12.81 2.94 -4.42
CA VAL A 93 11.56 2.33 -3.94
C VAL A 93 10.62 3.41 -3.41
N ASP A 94 9.41 3.44 -3.96
CA ASP A 94 8.31 4.30 -3.52
C ASP A 94 6.99 3.57 -3.79
N ALA A 95 6.65 2.65 -2.91
CA ALA A 95 5.44 1.85 -2.99
C ALA A 95 4.45 2.31 -1.93
N SER A 96 3.34 2.88 -2.36
CA SER A 96 2.24 3.29 -1.49
C SER A 96 0.94 2.62 -1.91
N ILE A 97 0.16 2.17 -0.95
CA ILE A 97 -1.20 1.71 -1.17
C ILE A 97 -2.12 2.94 -1.09
N TRP A 98 -3.02 3.06 -2.04
CA TRP A 98 -4.05 4.07 -2.05
C TRP A 98 -5.41 3.45 -2.36
N VAL A 99 -6.47 4.10 -1.93
CA VAL A 99 -7.86 3.69 -2.17
C VAL A 99 -8.52 4.78 -2.99
N GLY A 100 -9.28 4.39 -4.00
CA GLY A 100 -9.99 5.31 -4.88
C GLY A 100 -11.41 4.85 -5.19
N LEU A 101 -12.30 5.80 -5.39
CA LEU A 101 -13.65 5.56 -5.88
C LEU A 101 -13.64 5.55 -7.41
N PHE A 102 -14.20 4.51 -8.00
CA PHE A 102 -14.32 4.34 -9.44
C PHE A 102 -15.79 4.25 -9.85
N ALA A 103 -16.08 4.80 -11.02
CA ALA A 103 -17.39 4.68 -11.66
C ALA A 103 -17.27 3.88 -12.97
N PRO A 104 -18.33 3.20 -13.42
CA PRO A 104 -18.36 2.52 -14.72
C PRO A 104 -18.04 3.48 -15.87
N ARG A 105 -17.46 2.93 -16.94
CA ARG A 105 -17.23 3.69 -18.17
C ARG A 105 -18.56 4.21 -18.73
N GLY A 106 -18.60 5.49 -19.10
CA GLY A 106 -19.81 6.14 -19.63
C GLY A 106 -20.68 6.79 -18.57
N THR A 107 -20.34 6.73 -17.28
CA THR A 107 -21.04 7.50 -16.24
C THR A 107 -21.01 8.99 -16.60
N PRO A 108 -22.17 9.69 -16.63
CA PRO A 108 -22.23 11.11 -16.96
C PRO A 108 -21.31 11.96 -16.09
N LYS A 109 -20.64 12.92 -16.72
CA LYS A 109 -19.68 13.81 -16.01
C LYS A 109 -20.32 14.53 -14.81
N ALA A 110 -21.60 14.90 -14.89
CA ALA A 110 -22.31 15.53 -13.79
C ALA A 110 -22.37 14.63 -12.54
N ILE A 111 -22.59 13.31 -12.73
CA ILE A 111 -22.61 12.33 -11.63
C ILE A 111 -21.21 12.17 -11.05
N VAL A 112 -20.19 12.01 -11.89
CA VAL A 112 -18.79 11.88 -11.45
C VAL A 112 -18.36 13.12 -10.65
N ASN A 113 -18.68 14.32 -11.13
CA ASN A 113 -18.35 15.57 -10.44
C ASN A 113 -19.07 15.70 -9.10
N ARG A 114 -20.34 15.27 -9.03
CA ARG A 114 -21.09 15.28 -7.78
C ARG A 114 -20.50 14.31 -6.78
N LEU A 115 -20.23 13.06 -7.19
CA LEU A 115 -19.58 12.07 -6.32
C LEU A 115 -18.23 12.56 -5.80
N TYR A 116 -17.43 13.16 -6.67
CA TYR A 116 -16.16 13.78 -6.26
C TYR A 116 -16.38 14.87 -5.21
N LYS A 117 -17.28 15.82 -5.46
CA LYS A 117 -17.53 16.93 -4.53
C LYS A 117 -17.98 16.42 -3.16
N GLU A 118 -18.98 15.54 -3.12
CA GLU A 118 -19.48 14.98 -1.85
C GLU A 118 -18.40 14.17 -1.11
N THR A 119 -17.62 13.36 -1.84
CA THR A 119 -16.51 12.61 -1.25
C THR A 119 -15.42 13.54 -0.72
N ALA A 120 -15.04 14.57 -1.47
CA ALA A 120 -14.02 15.53 -1.04
C ALA A 120 -14.45 16.32 0.21
N GLU A 121 -15.73 16.66 0.34
CA GLU A 121 -16.28 17.30 1.55
C GLU A 121 -16.33 16.31 2.72
N ALA A 122 -16.78 15.07 2.50
CA ALA A 122 -16.77 14.05 3.54
C ALA A 122 -15.37 13.77 4.11
N LEU A 123 -14.35 13.77 3.26
CA LEU A 123 -12.95 13.59 3.68
C LEU A 123 -12.40 14.75 4.55
N LYS A 124 -13.08 15.88 4.61
CA LYS A 124 -12.71 17.02 5.48
C LYS A 124 -13.30 16.92 6.88
N LEU A 125 -14.30 16.06 7.08
CA LEU A 125 -14.99 15.89 8.37
C LEU A 125 -14.00 15.41 9.44
N PRO A 126 -14.09 15.94 10.68
CA PRO A 126 -13.14 15.62 11.75
C PRO A 126 -13.07 14.12 12.08
N ASP A 127 -14.22 13.46 12.18
CA ASP A 127 -14.34 12.03 12.46
C ASP A 127 -13.74 11.15 11.36
N VAL A 128 -13.93 11.55 10.10
CA VAL A 128 -13.33 10.88 8.94
C VAL A 128 -11.81 11.06 8.94
N LYS A 129 -11.32 12.27 9.18
CA LYS A 129 -9.87 12.55 9.29
C LYS A 129 -9.23 11.78 10.44
N GLU A 130 -9.88 11.74 11.59
CA GLU A 130 -9.40 10.98 12.74
C GLU A 130 -9.31 9.49 12.41
N ARG A 131 -10.37 8.92 11.82
CA ARG A 131 -10.42 7.51 11.47
C ARG A 131 -9.37 7.11 10.44
N TYR A 132 -9.17 7.89 9.38
CA TYR A 132 -8.16 7.61 8.36
C TYR A 132 -6.75 8.03 8.79
N GLY A 133 -6.58 9.17 9.44
CA GLY A 133 -5.28 9.69 9.87
C GLY A 133 -4.72 8.96 11.08
N THR A 134 -5.47 8.92 12.18
CA THR A 134 -4.98 8.36 13.45
C THR A 134 -5.01 6.83 13.45
N VAL A 135 -6.13 6.23 13.04
CA VAL A 135 -6.30 4.76 13.02
C VAL A 135 -5.73 4.16 11.74
N GLY A 136 -5.97 4.81 10.60
CA GLY A 136 -5.57 4.33 9.28
C GLY A 136 -4.14 4.68 8.89
N ALA A 137 -3.50 5.63 9.57
CA ALA A 137 -2.22 6.22 9.18
C ALA A 137 -2.18 6.60 7.69
N ALA A 138 -3.30 7.08 7.16
CA ALA A 138 -3.52 7.40 5.76
C ALA A 138 -3.90 8.87 5.58
N GLU A 139 -3.37 9.49 4.55
CA GLU A 139 -3.73 10.85 4.18
C GLU A 139 -5.04 10.86 3.39
N THR A 140 -5.98 11.72 3.79
CA THR A 140 -7.23 11.95 3.07
C THR A 140 -7.02 13.04 2.02
N ILE A 141 -6.77 12.65 0.76
CA ILE A 141 -6.33 13.58 -0.29
C ILE A 141 -7.52 14.28 -0.98
N GLY A 142 -8.60 13.55 -1.26
CA GLY A 142 -9.74 14.12 -2.01
C GLY A 142 -9.37 14.66 -3.39
N MET A 143 -8.57 13.92 -4.15
CA MET A 143 -8.00 14.35 -5.41
C MET A 143 -9.05 14.56 -6.51
N PRO A 144 -8.97 15.63 -7.32
CA PRO A 144 -9.85 15.84 -8.46
C PRO A 144 -9.81 14.67 -9.48
N PRO A 145 -10.92 14.36 -10.18
CA PRO A 145 -10.99 13.19 -11.07
C PRO A 145 -9.90 13.15 -12.15
N ALA A 146 -9.53 14.29 -12.74
CA ALA A 146 -8.49 14.36 -13.76
C ALA A 146 -7.11 14.01 -13.18
N ASP A 147 -6.78 14.56 -12.01
CA ASP A 147 -5.51 14.32 -11.33
C ASP A 147 -5.42 12.88 -10.81
N PHE A 148 -6.54 12.35 -10.29
CA PHE A 148 -6.62 10.96 -9.89
C PHE A 148 -6.43 10.01 -11.08
N HIS A 149 -7.04 10.31 -12.24
CA HIS A 149 -6.83 9.53 -13.46
C HIS A 149 -5.37 9.55 -13.92
N ALA A 150 -4.70 10.69 -13.89
CA ALA A 150 -3.28 10.82 -14.19
C ALA A 150 -2.41 10.01 -13.22
N ARG A 151 -2.73 10.05 -11.92
CA ARG A 151 -2.08 9.23 -10.88
C ARG A 151 -2.23 7.73 -11.15
N VAL A 152 -3.44 7.27 -11.46
CA VAL A 152 -3.70 5.85 -11.80
C VAL A 152 -2.84 5.40 -12.99
N LYS A 153 -2.81 6.18 -14.07
CA LYS A 153 -1.97 5.89 -15.24
C LYS A 153 -0.47 5.82 -14.88
N LYS A 154 0.03 6.78 -14.13
CA LYS A 154 1.43 6.81 -13.69
C LYS A 154 1.79 5.59 -12.84
N HIS A 155 0.91 5.21 -11.91
CA HIS A 155 1.12 4.03 -11.08
C HIS A 155 1.07 2.74 -11.90
N ALA A 156 0.12 2.60 -12.82
CA ALA A 156 0.05 1.44 -13.72
C ALA A 156 1.34 1.26 -14.55
N GLN A 157 1.88 2.36 -15.11
CA GLN A 157 3.15 2.33 -15.84
C GLN A 157 4.33 1.97 -14.93
N ARG A 158 4.37 2.50 -13.69
CA ARG A 158 5.42 2.18 -12.71
C ARG A 158 5.40 0.70 -12.37
N TYR A 159 4.25 0.16 -11.99
CA TYR A 159 4.14 -1.25 -11.60
C TYR A 159 4.33 -2.22 -12.78
N LYS A 160 3.96 -1.82 -14.00
CA LYS A 160 4.33 -2.58 -15.19
C LYS A 160 5.85 -2.79 -15.29
N LYS A 161 6.63 -1.72 -15.11
CA LYS A 161 8.10 -1.81 -15.08
C LYS A 161 8.61 -2.71 -13.93
N VAL A 162 8.01 -2.62 -12.74
CA VAL A 162 8.37 -3.48 -11.61
C VAL A 162 8.15 -4.95 -11.98
N VAL A 163 6.96 -5.31 -12.51
CA VAL A 163 6.63 -6.67 -12.93
C VAL A 163 7.64 -7.20 -13.96
N GLU A 164 7.98 -6.37 -14.96
CA GLU A 164 8.98 -6.72 -15.98
C GLU A 164 10.37 -6.94 -15.38
N THR A 165 10.79 -6.09 -14.43
CA THR A 165 12.12 -6.17 -13.80
C THR A 165 12.26 -7.37 -12.88
N VAL A 166 11.23 -7.67 -12.07
CA VAL A 166 11.28 -8.76 -11.09
C VAL A 166 10.80 -10.11 -11.64
N GLY A 167 10.27 -10.14 -12.88
CA GLY A 167 9.88 -11.38 -13.56
C GLY A 167 8.68 -12.08 -12.93
N ILE A 168 7.75 -11.36 -12.29
CA ILE A 168 6.54 -11.94 -11.73
C ILE A 168 5.64 -12.40 -12.88
N LYS A 169 5.33 -13.71 -12.93
CA LYS A 169 4.32 -14.24 -13.84
C LYS A 169 2.95 -13.90 -13.28
N THR A 170 2.20 -13.09 -14.01
CA THR A 170 0.76 -12.88 -13.76
C THR A 170 0.03 -14.01 -14.48
N GLU A 171 -0.72 -14.79 -13.74
CA GLU A 171 -1.67 -15.77 -14.31
C GLU A 171 -2.79 -15.06 -15.07
#